data_5e46825de99243d8cd94036cf8392b01
#
_entry.id   5e46825de99243d8cd94036cf8392b01
#
_cell.length_a   1.000
_cell.length_b   1.000
_cell.length_c   1.000
_cell.angle_alpha   90.00
_cell.angle_beta   90.00
_cell.angle_gamma   90.00
#
_symmetry.space_group_name_H-M   'P 1'
#
loop_
_entity.id
_entity.type
_entity.pdbx_description
1 polymer ?
#
loop_
_entity_poly.entity_id
_entity_poly.type
_entity_poly.pdbx_seq_one_letter_code
_entity_poly.pdbx_strand_id
1 'polypeptide(L)'
;MSDSIVIIPTYNEKENIEKIIRAVFGLEKQFDILVIDDGSPDGTAAIVKGMMANEFAGRLHILERSGKLGLGTAYIMGFKWSLKQGYDFIFEMDADFSHDPNDLPRLYAATHDEGYDVAIGSRYISGVNVVNWPIGRVLMSYFASKYVRIVTGFKVNDTTAGFVCYRRKVLETIDLDAIRFKGYAFQIEMKYTAHRIGFKIKEVPVIFVNRREGVSKMSGGIFGEAFFGVMRLRLDGWFKKYPKKD
;
A
#
# COMPACT_ATOMS: atom_id res chain seq x y z
N MET A 1 -20.09 10.54 -3.59
CA MET A 1 -18.82 10.17 -2.93
C MET A 1 -18.70 8.67 -3.06
N SER A 2 -17.56 8.16 -3.49
CA SER A 2 -17.31 6.73 -3.59
C SER A 2 -17.23 6.09 -2.20
N ASP A 3 -17.49 4.78 -2.09
CA ASP A 3 -17.22 3.99 -0.88
C ASP A 3 -15.72 3.66 -0.72
N SER A 4 -14.93 3.97 -1.77
CA SER A 4 -13.56 3.52 -1.94
C SER A 4 -12.60 4.69 -2.21
N ILE A 5 -11.43 4.65 -1.58
CA ILE A 5 -10.39 5.65 -1.78
C ILE A 5 -9.02 4.99 -2.01
N VAL A 6 -8.24 5.54 -2.96
CA VAL A 6 -6.87 5.12 -3.27
C VAL A 6 -5.90 6.14 -2.70
N ILE A 7 -5.06 5.70 -1.77
CA ILE A 7 -3.98 6.51 -1.18
C ILE A 7 -2.73 6.35 -2.04
N ILE A 8 -2.20 7.47 -2.52
CA ILE A 8 -1.02 7.53 -3.39
C ILE A 8 0.04 8.43 -2.74
N PRO A 9 1.04 7.86 -2.06
CA PRO A 9 2.18 8.63 -1.55
C PRO A 9 3.05 9.12 -2.70
N THR A 10 3.48 10.39 -2.64
CA THR A 10 4.32 11.00 -3.66
C THR A 10 5.54 11.72 -3.08
N TYR A 11 6.65 11.63 -3.82
CA TYR A 11 7.80 12.49 -3.68
C TYR A 11 8.54 12.55 -5.01
N ASN A 12 8.53 13.72 -5.69
CA ASN A 12 9.06 13.90 -7.04
C ASN A 12 8.45 12.90 -8.04
N GLU A 13 7.15 12.99 -8.24
CA GLU A 13 6.38 12.17 -9.18
C GLU A 13 5.68 13.03 -10.26
N LYS A 14 6.22 14.20 -10.57
CA LYS A 14 5.67 15.14 -11.56
C LYS A 14 5.34 14.47 -12.89
N GLU A 15 6.17 13.53 -13.34
CA GLU A 15 6.04 12.85 -14.63
C GLU A 15 4.89 11.83 -14.67
N ASN A 16 4.51 11.30 -13.49
CA ASN A 16 3.56 10.21 -13.35
C ASN A 16 2.22 10.64 -12.77
N ILE A 17 2.20 11.65 -11.87
CA ILE A 17 1.06 11.91 -11.00
C ILE A 17 -0.23 12.24 -11.77
N GLU A 18 -0.19 13.06 -12.79
CA GLU A 18 -1.36 13.35 -13.60
C GLU A 18 -1.89 12.11 -14.32
N LYS A 19 -0.98 11.33 -14.90
CA LYS A 19 -1.31 10.12 -15.67
C LYS A 19 -1.99 9.08 -14.80
N ILE A 20 -1.47 8.84 -13.58
CA ILE A 20 -2.02 7.84 -12.66
C ILE A 20 -3.39 8.28 -12.11
N ILE A 21 -3.56 9.57 -11.79
CA ILE A 21 -4.85 10.12 -11.37
C ILE A 21 -5.90 9.91 -12.45
N ARG A 22 -5.58 10.27 -13.72
CA ARG A 22 -6.50 10.07 -14.85
C ARG A 22 -6.81 8.59 -15.09
N ALA A 23 -5.81 7.71 -14.96
CA ALA A 23 -6.02 6.28 -15.11
C ALA A 23 -6.99 5.72 -14.07
N VAL A 24 -6.87 6.12 -12.80
CA VAL A 24 -7.79 5.69 -11.73
C VAL A 24 -9.19 6.25 -11.94
N PHE A 25 -9.32 7.54 -12.27
CA PHE A 25 -10.65 8.14 -12.52
C PHE A 25 -11.32 7.65 -13.81
N GLY A 26 -10.54 7.09 -14.75
CA GLY A 26 -11.07 6.47 -15.98
C GLY A 26 -11.65 5.08 -15.80
N LEU A 27 -11.51 4.47 -14.61
CA LEU A 27 -12.06 3.15 -14.35
C LEU A 27 -13.60 3.17 -14.25
N GLU A 28 -14.24 2.10 -14.66
CA GLU A 28 -15.71 1.95 -14.56
C GLU A 28 -16.18 1.99 -13.10
N LYS A 29 -15.52 1.25 -12.21
CA LYS A 29 -15.73 1.40 -10.75
C LYS A 29 -15.14 2.72 -10.30
N GLN A 30 -15.96 3.56 -9.68
CA GLN A 30 -15.53 4.85 -9.17
C GLN A 30 -14.69 4.69 -7.89
N PHE A 31 -13.54 5.35 -7.87
CA PHE A 31 -12.68 5.52 -6.72
C PHE A 31 -12.47 7.00 -6.46
N ASP A 32 -12.34 7.41 -5.21
CA ASP A 32 -11.77 8.71 -4.86
C ASP A 32 -10.25 8.53 -4.66
N ILE A 33 -9.48 9.62 -4.71
CA ILE A 33 -8.02 9.57 -4.58
C ILE A 33 -7.58 10.53 -3.48
N LEU A 34 -6.65 10.05 -2.64
CA LEU A 34 -5.91 10.86 -1.69
C LEU A 34 -4.42 10.79 -2.00
N VAL A 35 -3.85 11.90 -2.44
CA VAL A 35 -2.40 12.05 -2.61
C VAL A 35 -1.80 12.50 -1.28
N ILE A 36 -0.71 11.83 -0.85
CA ILE A 36 0.11 12.24 0.30
C ILE A 36 1.45 12.72 -0.23
N ASP A 37 1.62 14.02 -0.35
CA ASP A 37 2.86 14.60 -0.91
C ASP A 37 3.88 14.92 0.17
N ASP A 38 5.08 14.35 0.03
CA ASP A 38 6.19 14.48 0.96
C ASP A 38 7.04 15.75 0.72
N GLY A 39 6.38 16.87 0.37
CA GLY A 39 7.06 18.13 0.11
C GLY A 39 7.86 18.07 -1.20
N SER A 40 7.28 17.58 -2.27
CA SER A 40 7.94 17.46 -3.58
C SER A 40 8.39 18.82 -4.13
N PRO A 41 9.69 19.03 -4.35
CA PRO A 41 10.19 20.29 -4.94
C PRO A 41 9.96 20.43 -6.44
N ASP A 42 9.58 19.34 -7.15
CA ASP A 42 9.40 19.30 -8.60
C ASP A 42 8.06 19.85 -9.09
N GLY A 43 7.16 20.24 -8.19
CA GLY A 43 5.84 20.76 -8.52
C GLY A 43 4.72 19.69 -8.55
N THR A 44 4.99 18.45 -8.09
CA THR A 44 3.97 17.37 -8.00
C THR A 44 2.70 17.86 -7.31
N ALA A 45 2.80 18.48 -6.12
CA ALA A 45 1.64 18.97 -5.37
C ALA A 45 0.83 20.05 -6.13
N ALA A 46 1.52 20.92 -6.89
CA ALA A 46 0.84 21.96 -7.69
C ALA A 46 -0.02 21.35 -8.81
N ILE A 47 0.44 20.30 -9.46
CA ILE A 47 -0.32 19.55 -10.46
C ILE A 47 -1.59 18.97 -9.83
N VAL A 48 -1.47 18.27 -8.69
CA VAL A 48 -2.61 17.67 -8.00
C VAL A 48 -3.65 18.72 -7.61
N LYS A 49 -3.21 19.86 -7.05
CA LYS A 49 -4.10 20.98 -6.69
C LYS A 49 -4.81 21.56 -7.91
N GLY A 50 -4.11 21.69 -9.04
CA GLY A 50 -4.70 22.14 -10.28
C GLY A 50 -5.80 21.19 -10.78
N MET A 51 -5.55 19.89 -10.80
CA MET A 51 -6.54 18.88 -11.17
C MET A 51 -7.73 18.85 -10.20
N MET A 52 -7.47 18.99 -8.91
CA MET A 52 -8.49 19.02 -7.86
C MET A 52 -9.45 20.23 -8.06
N ALA A 53 -8.91 21.40 -8.38
CA ALA A 53 -9.72 22.61 -8.53
C ALA A 53 -10.53 22.62 -9.84
N ASN A 54 -9.96 22.11 -10.93
CA ASN A 54 -10.53 22.29 -12.26
C ASN A 54 -11.35 21.09 -12.76
N GLU A 55 -11.04 19.84 -12.32
CA GLU A 55 -11.60 18.65 -12.94
C GLU A 55 -12.21 17.67 -11.92
N PHE A 56 -11.59 17.49 -10.75
CA PHE A 56 -11.95 16.40 -9.82
C PHE A 56 -12.31 16.89 -8.41
N ALA A 57 -13.01 18.04 -8.34
CA ALA A 57 -13.48 18.60 -7.09
C ALA A 57 -14.31 17.57 -6.29
N GLY A 58 -14.00 17.41 -5.01
CA GLY A 58 -14.70 16.50 -4.11
C GLY A 58 -14.36 15.02 -4.26
N ARG A 59 -13.51 14.65 -5.24
CA ARG A 59 -13.05 13.27 -5.46
C ARG A 59 -11.53 13.09 -5.40
N LEU A 60 -10.77 14.14 -5.70
CA LEU A 60 -9.34 14.21 -5.55
C LEU A 60 -9.00 15.04 -4.32
N HIS A 61 -8.15 14.50 -3.46
CA HIS A 61 -7.71 15.11 -2.21
C HIS A 61 -6.19 15.10 -2.12
N ILE A 62 -5.62 16.05 -1.39
CA ILE A 62 -4.18 16.12 -1.13
C ILE A 62 -3.91 16.47 0.33
N LEU A 63 -2.93 15.78 0.92
CA LEU A 63 -2.29 16.16 2.17
C LEU A 63 -0.80 16.37 1.91
N GLU A 64 -0.30 17.53 2.30
CA GLU A 64 1.12 17.87 2.15
C GLU A 64 1.85 17.69 3.48
N ARG A 65 3.03 17.09 3.42
CA ARG A 65 3.93 16.91 4.55
C ARG A 65 5.18 17.77 4.38
N SER A 66 5.89 18.03 5.46
CA SER A 66 7.10 18.85 5.44
C SER A 66 8.31 18.19 4.77
N GLY A 67 8.21 16.91 4.37
CA GLY A 67 9.28 16.16 3.70
C GLY A 67 9.13 14.65 3.86
N LYS A 68 10.15 13.89 3.46
CA LYS A 68 10.19 12.43 3.55
C LYS A 68 10.26 11.93 4.98
N LEU A 69 9.13 11.58 5.56
CA LEU A 69 9.02 11.03 6.91
C LEU A 69 8.91 9.50 6.94
N GLY A 70 8.97 8.87 5.77
CA GLY A 70 8.84 7.42 5.56
C GLY A 70 7.48 7.01 5.01
N LEU A 71 7.49 5.99 4.13
CA LEU A 71 6.32 5.51 3.39
C LEU A 71 5.18 5.08 4.34
N GLY A 72 5.50 4.30 5.37
CA GLY A 72 4.51 3.83 6.34
C GLY A 72 3.80 4.97 7.06
N THR A 73 4.51 6.06 7.39
CA THR A 73 3.87 7.22 8.03
C THR A 73 2.95 7.99 7.08
N ALA A 74 3.22 7.95 5.77
CA ALA A 74 2.31 8.50 4.77
C ALA A 74 1.00 7.71 4.72
N TYR A 75 1.10 6.38 4.63
CA TYR A 75 -0.08 5.51 4.63
C TYR A 75 -0.89 5.63 5.93
N ILE A 76 -0.24 5.65 7.11
CA ILE A 76 -0.94 5.83 8.38
C ILE A 76 -1.71 7.16 8.41
N MET A 77 -1.11 8.25 7.93
CA MET A 77 -1.82 9.54 7.80
C MET A 77 -3.02 9.41 6.88
N GLY A 78 -2.84 8.80 5.71
CA GLY A 78 -3.90 8.55 4.75
C GLY A 78 -5.02 7.67 5.29
N PHE A 79 -4.70 6.59 6.01
CA PHE A 79 -5.68 5.71 6.67
C PHE A 79 -6.54 6.48 7.67
N LYS A 80 -5.91 7.23 8.58
CA LYS A 80 -6.63 8.03 9.57
C LYS A 80 -7.55 9.06 8.92
N TRP A 81 -7.07 9.72 7.87
CA TRP A 81 -7.88 10.67 7.11
C TRP A 81 -9.06 9.96 6.43
N SER A 82 -8.83 8.85 5.76
CA SER A 82 -9.85 8.08 5.06
C SER A 82 -10.93 7.54 5.99
N LEU A 83 -10.54 7.04 7.17
CA LEU A 83 -11.47 6.62 8.21
C LEU A 83 -12.36 7.78 8.69
N LYS A 84 -11.78 8.96 8.88
CA LYS A 84 -12.51 10.16 9.28
C LYS A 84 -13.52 10.63 8.22
N GLN A 85 -13.21 10.43 6.92
CA GLN A 85 -14.10 10.78 5.81
C GLN A 85 -15.21 9.75 5.56
N GLY A 86 -15.14 8.57 6.17
CA GLY A 86 -16.21 7.58 6.07
C GLY A 86 -16.04 6.54 4.97
N TYR A 87 -14.85 6.40 4.37
CA TYR A 87 -14.58 5.37 3.34
C TYR A 87 -14.59 3.96 3.93
N ASP A 88 -15.18 3.01 3.18
CA ASP A 88 -15.30 1.60 3.58
C ASP A 88 -14.17 0.74 3.05
N PHE A 89 -13.60 1.10 1.89
CA PHE A 89 -12.50 0.38 1.23
C PHE A 89 -11.34 1.34 0.97
N ILE A 90 -10.21 1.08 1.60
CA ILE A 90 -9.04 1.95 1.55
C ILE A 90 -7.89 1.20 0.87
N PHE A 91 -7.37 1.78 -0.20
CA PHE A 91 -6.33 1.17 -1.03
C PHE A 91 -4.98 1.86 -0.84
N GLU A 92 -3.92 1.08 -0.92
CA GLU A 92 -2.55 1.53 -1.10
C GLU A 92 -2.13 1.32 -2.55
N MET A 93 -1.54 2.33 -3.19
CA MET A 93 -1.02 2.23 -4.56
C MET A 93 0.14 3.19 -4.77
N ASP A 94 1.18 2.76 -5.50
CA ASP A 94 2.30 3.62 -5.91
C ASP A 94 1.92 4.51 -7.12
N ALA A 95 2.59 5.66 -7.27
CA ALA A 95 2.33 6.63 -8.34
C ALA A 95 2.97 6.28 -9.68
N ASP A 96 3.93 5.33 -9.72
CA ASP A 96 4.87 5.12 -10.84
C ASP A 96 4.44 4.04 -11.84
N PHE A 97 3.16 3.65 -11.83
CA PHE A 97 2.60 2.57 -12.65
C PHE A 97 3.25 1.19 -12.43
N SER A 98 3.98 1.00 -11.34
CA SER A 98 4.39 -0.36 -10.92
C SER A 98 3.18 -1.24 -10.57
N HIS A 99 2.13 -0.61 -10.07
CA HIS A 99 0.82 -1.19 -9.85
C HIS A 99 -0.12 -0.74 -10.98
N ASP A 100 -0.73 -1.69 -11.68
CA ASP A 100 -1.70 -1.37 -12.73
C ASP A 100 -3.04 -0.93 -12.08
N PRO A 101 -3.52 0.29 -12.34
CA PRO A 101 -4.83 0.74 -11.85
C PRO A 101 -5.99 -0.18 -12.24
N ASN A 102 -5.91 -0.91 -13.35
CA ASN A 102 -6.93 -1.86 -13.78
C ASN A 102 -7.10 -3.05 -12.81
N ASP A 103 -6.17 -3.28 -11.90
CA ASP A 103 -6.29 -4.29 -10.86
C ASP A 103 -7.07 -3.80 -9.62
N LEU A 104 -7.30 -2.48 -9.46
CA LEU A 104 -8.10 -1.93 -8.34
C LEU A 104 -9.50 -2.56 -8.23
N PRO A 105 -10.29 -2.70 -9.32
CA PRO A 105 -11.58 -3.37 -9.26
C PRO A 105 -11.50 -4.83 -8.80
N ARG A 106 -10.41 -5.55 -9.12
CA ARG A 106 -10.21 -6.94 -8.70
C ARG A 106 -9.92 -7.05 -7.19
N LEU A 107 -9.13 -6.12 -6.64
CA LEU A 107 -8.91 -6.04 -5.20
C LEU A 107 -10.19 -5.63 -4.47
N TYR A 108 -10.97 -4.72 -5.06
CA TYR A 108 -12.29 -4.34 -4.55
C TYR A 108 -13.23 -5.54 -4.48
N ALA A 109 -13.38 -6.27 -5.58
CA ALA A 109 -14.24 -7.45 -5.64
C ALA A 109 -13.86 -8.49 -4.56
N ALA A 110 -12.56 -8.73 -4.35
CA ALA A 110 -12.09 -9.64 -3.32
C ALA A 110 -12.54 -9.22 -1.91
N THR A 111 -12.58 -7.91 -1.62
CA THR A 111 -13.00 -7.41 -0.30
C THR A 111 -14.50 -7.18 -0.21
N HIS A 112 -15.14 -6.64 -1.23
CA HIS A 112 -16.57 -6.31 -1.26
C HIS A 112 -17.43 -7.55 -1.52
N ASP A 113 -17.20 -8.23 -2.65
CA ASP A 113 -18.09 -9.29 -3.14
C ASP A 113 -17.78 -10.65 -2.49
N GLU A 114 -16.49 -10.97 -2.30
CA GLU A 114 -16.06 -12.26 -1.74
C GLU A 114 -15.91 -12.24 -0.20
N GLY A 115 -16.02 -11.07 0.42
CA GLY A 115 -16.06 -10.94 1.87
C GLY A 115 -14.71 -11.15 2.58
N TYR A 116 -13.57 -10.97 1.89
CA TYR A 116 -12.27 -10.89 2.54
C TYR A 116 -12.08 -9.53 3.20
N ASP A 117 -11.31 -9.48 4.25
CA ASP A 117 -11.07 -8.25 5.01
C ASP A 117 -9.90 -7.45 4.42
N VAL A 118 -8.93 -8.15 3.81
CA VAL A 118 -7.75 -7.56 3.14
C VAL A 118 -7.53 -8.28 1.81
N ALA A 119 -7.32 -7.53 0.73
CA ALA A 119 -6.88 -8.05 -0.56
C ALA A 119 -5.49 -7.50 -0.91
N ILE A 120 -4.58 -8.38 -1.30
CA ILE A 120 -3.18 -8.07 -1.62
C ILE A 120 -2.95 -8.35 -3.10
N GLY A 121 -2.52 -7.36 -3.86
CA GLY A 121 -1.98 -7.56 -5.21
C GLY A 121 -0.63 -8.28 -5.12
N SER A 122 -0.64 -9.59 -5.40
CA SER A 122 0.50 -10.48 -5.17
C SER A 122 1.25 -10.79 -6.47
N ARG A 123 2.57 -10.59 -6.44
CA ARG A 123 3.50 -10.96 -7.52
C ARG A 123 3.83 -12.46 -7.52
N TYR A 124 3.52 -13.17 -6.42
CA TYR A 124 4.07 -14.51 -6.16
C TYR A 124 3.03 -15.61 -5.97
N ILE A 125 1.74 -15.31 -5.98
CA ILE A 125 0.69 -16.33 -5.74
C ILE A 125 0.52 -17.30 -6.92
N SER A 126 0.74 -16.83 -8.15
CA SER A 126 0.63 -17.64 -9.39
C SER A 126 1.96 -17.72 -10.16
N GLY A 127 3.08 -17.85 -9.46
CA GLY A 127 4.43 -17.81 -10.05
C GLY A 127 5.15 -16.51 -9.74
N VAL A 128 6.03 -16.04 -10.64
CA VAL A 128 6.78 -14.78 -10.49
C VAL A 128 6.31 -13.81 -11.57
N ASN A 129 5.43 -12.90 -11.18
CA ASN A 129 4.75 -11.97 -12.08
C ASN A 129 5.40 -10.58 -12.00
N VAL A 130 6.63 -10.46 -12.46
CA VAL A 130 7.36 -9.19 -12.54
C VAL A 130 7.94 -8.98 -13.94
N VAL A 131 7.89 -7.74 -14.43
CA VAL A 131 8.38 -7.37 -15.76
C VAL A 131 9.51 -6.36 -15.63
N ASN A 132 10.57 -6.56 -16.39
CA ASN A 132 11.75 -5.68 -16.46
C ASN A 132 12.50 -5.50 -15.12
N TRP A 133 12.47 -6.49 -14.22
CA TRP A 133 13.29 -6.47 -13.02
C TRP A 133 14.63 -7.18 -13.26
N PRO A 134 15.75 -6.62 -12.77
CA PRO A 134 17.00 -7.37 -12.68
C PRO A 134 16.81 -8.65 -11.85
N ILE A 135 17.39 -9.77 -12.30
CA ILE A 135 17.19 -11.07 -11.64
C ILE A 135 17.55 -11.04 -10.14
N GLY A 136 18.58 -10.29 -9.75
CA GLY A 136 18.97 -10.12 -8.35
C GLY A 136 17.86 -9.48 -7.50
N ARG A 137 17.10 -8.51 -8.05
CA ARG A 137 15.95 -7.89 -7.39
C ARG A 137 14.79 -8.87 -7.24
N VAL A 138 14.55 -9.70 -8.27
CA VAL A 138 13.53 -10.76 -8.23
C VAL A 138 13.83 -11.75 -7.10
N LEU A 139 15.04 -12.30 -7.09
CA LEU A 139 15.48 -13.27 -6.08
C LEU A 139 15.40 -12.68 -4.68
N MET A 140 15.90 -11.47 -4.49
CA MET A 140 15.90 -10.78 -3.21
C MET A 140 14.47 -10.57 -2.68
N SER A 141 13.56 -10.06 -3.50
CA SER A 141 12.16 -9.84 -3.11
C SER A 141 11.43 -11.15 -2.80
N TYR A 142 11.66 -12.19 -3.61
CA TYR A 142 11.09 -13.52 -3.41
C TYR A 142 11.59 -14.16 -2.11
N PHE A 143 12.91 -14.16 -1.89
CA PHE A 143 13.49 -14.71 -0.66
C PHE A 143 13.14 -13.89 0.59
N ALA A 144 13.00 -12.56 0.48
CA ALA A 144 12.50 -11.74 1.59
C ALA A 144 11.09 -12.19 2.03
N SER A 145 10.17 -12.38 1.07
CA SER A 145 8.84 -12.90 1.41
C SER A 145 8.88 -14.31 1.99
N LYS A 146 9.75 -15.18 1.47
CA LYS A 146 9.94 -16.54 1.99
C LYS A 146 10.49 -16.54 3.42
N TYR A 147 11.46 -15.65 3.71
CA TYR A 147 12.00 -15.44 5.05
C TYR A 147 10.91 -15.01 6.05
N VAL A 148 10.10 -14.01 5.68
CA VAL A 148 8.98 -13.56 6.53
C VAL A 148 8.02 -14.72 6.84
N ARG A 149 7.66 -15.52 5.84
CA ARG A 149 6.78 -16.69 6.01
C ARG A 149 7.35 -17.71 6.98
N ILE A 150 8.63 -18.04 6.84
CA ILE A 150 9.30 -19.03 7.71
C ILE A 150 9.37 -18.52 9.16
N VAL A 151 9.82 -17.28 9.34
CA VAL A 151 10.03 -16.71 10.68
C VAL A 151 8.71 -16.48 11.40
N THR A 152 7.70 -15.94 10.72
CA THR A 152 6.43 -15.52 11.34
C THR A 152 5.33 -16.58 11.32
N GLY A 153 5.44 -17.57 10.43
CA GLY A 153 4.36 -18.51 10.12
C GLY A 153 3.22 -17.90 9.29
N PHE A 154 3.38 -16.68 8.80
CA PHE A 154 2.40 -15.95 8.01
C PHE A 154 2.30 -16.51 6.58
N LYS A 155 1.12 -17.00 6.17
CA LYS A 155 0.96 -17.79 4.94
C LYS A 155 0.77 -16.97 3.65
N VAL A 156 1.01 -15.66 3.65
CA VAL A 156 0.95 -14.81 2.46
C VAL A 156 2.22 -14.98 1.63
N ASN A 157 2.08 -15.15 0.30
CA ASN A 157 3.22 -15.35 -0.60
C ASN A 157 3.98 -14.05 -0.86
N ASP A 158 3.27 -12.92 -0.99
CA ASP A 158 3.87 -11.61 -1.19
C ASP A 158 3.70 -10.72 0.04
N THR A 159 4.54 -10.94 1.02
CA THR A 159 4.46 -10.20 2.29
C THR A 159 4.90 -8.73 2.16
N THR A 160 5.66 -8.40 1.13
CA THR A 160 6.21 -7.06 0.88
C THR A 160 5.40 -6.23 -0.13
N ALA A 161 4.30 -6.78 -0.67
CA ALA A 161 3.46 -6.06 -1.62
C ALA A 161 2.90 -4.75 -1.01
N GLY A 162 2.96 -3.67 -1.78
CA GLY A 162 2.40 -2.35 -1.41
C GLY A 162 1.09 -2.02 -2.13
N PHE A 163 0.53 -2.96 -2.89
CA PHE A 163 -0.76 -2.83 -3.54
C PHE A 163 -1.80 -3.61 -2.74
N VAL A 164 -2.54 -2.93 -1.88
CA VAL A 164 -3.40 -3.57 -0.89
C VAL A 164 -4.72 -2.82 -0.78
N CYS A 165 -5.81 -3.56 -0.62
CA CYS A 165 -7.11 -3.04 -0.20
C CYS A 165 -7.41 -3.52 1.22
N TYR A 166 -7.78 -2.59 2.10
CA TYR A 166 -8.27 -2.87 3.44
C TYR A 166 -9.74 -2.47 3.55
N ARG A 167 -10.56 -3.33 4.16
CA ARG A 167 -11.86 -2.89 4.66
C ARG A 167 -11.67 -1.95 5.85
N ARG A 168 -12.55 -0.96 5.98
CA ARG A 168 -12.59 0.00 7.09
C ARG A 168 -12.36 -0.65 8.45
N LYS A 169 -13.09 -1.71 8.76
CA LYS A 169 -13.01 -2.45 10.02
C LYS A 169 -11.58 -2.91 10.37
N VAL A 170 -10.78 -3.30 9.40
CA VAL A 170 -9.38 -3.70 9.62
C VAL A 170 -8.57 -2.55 10.18
N LEU A 171 -8.68 -1.38 9.56
CA LEU A 171 -7.90 -0.20 9.94
C LEU A 171 -8.42 0.44 11.24
N GLU A 172 -9.71 0.29 11.57
CA GLU A 172 -10.27 0.71 12.86
C GLU A 172 -9.83 -0.20 14.00
N THR A 173 -9.60 -1.50 13.73
CA THR A 173 -9.20 -2.47 14.74
C THR A 173 -7.69 -2.45 15.01
N ILE A 174 -6.88 -2.13 13.99
CA ILE A 174 -5.43 -2.02 14.15
C ILE A 174 -5.12 -0.70 14.85
N ASP A 175 -4.37 -0.76 15.95
CA ASP A 175 -3.76 0.43 16.54
C ASP A 175 -2.68 0.97 15.60
N LEU A 176 -3.08 1.91 14.73
CA LEU A 176 -2.23 2.51 13.70
C LEU A 176 -1.04 3.31 14.30
N ASP A 177 -1.20 3.81 15.54
CA ASP A 177 -0.12 4.54 16.23
C ASP A 177 0.93 3.59 16.82
N ALA A 178 0.57 2.33 17.03
CA ALA A 178 1.49 1.31 17.51
C ALA A 178 2.30 0.63 16.38
N ILE A 179 2.04 0.95 15.11
CA ILE A 179 2.82 0.49 13.95
C ILE A 179 4.19 1.19 13.98
N ARG A 180 5.27 0.41 13.95
CA ARG A 180 6.62 0.89 14.23
C ARG A 180 7.45 1.15 12.98
N PHE A 181 7.26 0.30 11.95
CA PHE A 181 8.09 0.38 10.75
C PHE A 181 7.63 1.48 9.82
N LYS A 182 8.58 2.25 9.32
CA LYS A 182 8.34 3.41 8.44
C LYS A 182 8.68 3.14 6.98
N GLY A 183 9.53 2.12 6.73
CA GLY A 183 9.99 1.72 5.41
C GLY A 183 9.20 0.52 4.86
N TYR A 184 9.86 -0.35 4.09
CA TYR A 184 9.22 -1.53 3.49
C TYR A 184 8.68 -2.54 4.51
N ALA A 185 9.28 -2.61 5.70
CA ALA A 185 8.80 -3.47 6.78
C ALA A 185 7.40 -3.07 7.28
N PHE A 186 6.96 -1.82 7.03
CA PHE A 186 5.59 -1.36 7.28
C PHE A 186 4.56 -2.28 6.62
N GLN A 187 4.77 -2.62 5.35
CA GLN A 187 3.87 -3.51 4.61
C GLN A 187 3.76 -4.91 5.23
N ILE A 188 4.85 -5.40 5.80
CA ILE A 188 4.88 -6.69 6.49
C ILE A 188 4.12 -6.57 7.81
N GLU A 189 4.39 -5.52 8.59
CA GLU A 189 3.79 -5.31 9.91
C GLU A 189 2.26 -5.15 9.82
N MET A 190 1.76 -4.35 8.89
CA MET A 190 0.32 -4.15 8.68
C MET A 190 -0.41 -5.46 8.37
N LYS A 191 0.08 -6.20 7.38
CA LYS A 191 -0.53 -7.49 6.98
C LYS A 191 -0.41 -8.55 8.07
N TYR A 192 0.74 -8.63 8.73
CA TYR A 192 0.95 -9.56 9.84
C TYR A 192 0.04 -9.22 11.03
N THR A 193 -0.12 -7.94 11.37
CA THR A 193 -1.04 -7.49 12.42
C THR A 193 -2.49 -7.86 12.09
N ALA A 194 -2.94 -7.59 10.86
CA ALA A 194 -4.27 -7.99 10.41
C ALA A 194 -4.48 -9.52 10.54
N HIS A 195 -3.48 -10.32 10.13
CA HIS A 195 -3.51 -11.78 10.29
C HIS A 195 -3.59 -12.21 11.76
N ARG A 196 -2.83 -11.59 12.66
CA ARG A 196 -2.80 -11.91 14.08
C ARG A 196 -4.12 -11.59 14.79
N ILE A 197 -4.83 -10.57 14.32
CA ILE A 197 -6.18 -10.23 14.78
C ILE A 197 -7.22 -11.27 14.33
N GLY A 198 -6.93 -11.98 13.21
CA GLY A 198 -7.81 -13.00 12.64
C GLY A 198 -8.60 -12.54 11.41
N PHE A 199 -8.19 -11.45 10.76
CA PHE A 199 -8.80 -11.01 9.52
C PHE A 199 -8.48 -11.95 8.35
N LYS A 200 -9.47 -12.12 7.46
CA LYS A 200 -9.34 -12.95 6.24
C LYS A 200 -8.58 -12.18 5.17
N ILE A 201 -7.47 -12.75 4.70
CA ILE A 201 -6.61 -12.13 3.70
C ILE A 201 -6.65 -12.95 2.41
N LYS A 202 -6.82 -12.28 1.27
CA LYS A 202 -6.73 -12.87 -0.06
C LYS A 202 -5.57 -12.27 -0.84
N GLU A 203 -4.83 -13.11 -1.55
CA GLU A 203 -3.89 -12.68 -2.57
C GLU A 203 -4.55 -12.74 -3.94
N VAL A 204 -4.51 -11.63 -4.67
CA VAL A 204 -4.98 -11.47 -6.05
C VAL A 204 -3.74 -11.40 -6.93
N PRO A 205 -3.58 -12.27 -7.95
CA PRO A 205 -2.41 -12.22 -8.80
C PRO A 205 -2.39 -10.94 -9.64
N VAL A 206 -1.29 -10.20 -9.57
CA VAL A 206 -1.05 -8.97 -10.33
C VAL A 206 0.29 -9.05 -11.03
N ILE A 207 0.45 -8.30 -12.13
CA ILE A 207 1.73 -8.15 -12.82
C ILE A 207 2.37 -6.84 -12.36
N PHE A 208 3.54 -6.94 -11.78
CA PHE A 208 4.31 -5.78 -11.36
C PHE A 208 5.31 -5.39 -12.45
N VAL A 209 5.16 -4.19 -12.99
CA VAL A 209 6.04 -3.65 -14.01
C VAL A 209 7.08 -2.75 -13.35
N ASN A 210 8.36 -2.86 -13.77
CA ASN A 210 9.33 -1.88 -13.28
C ASN A 210 8.91 -0.48 -13.73
N ARG A 211 9.09 0.52 -12.87
CA ARG A 211 8.74 1.91 -13.18
C ARG A 211 9.26 2.31 -14.56
N ARG A 212 8.46 3.05 -15.30
CA ARG A 212 8.82 3.52 -16.65
C ARG A 212 9.64 4.81 -16.59
N GLU A 213 9.36 5.67 -15.63
CA GLU A 213 9.96 7.01 -15.47
C GLU A 213 10.34 7.20 -13.98
N GLY A 214 11.33 8.08 -13.72
CA GLY A 214 11.78 8.41 -12.36
C GLY A 214 12.89 7.50 -11.82
N VAL A 215 13.51 7.92 -10.71
CA VAL A 215 14.65 7.24 -10.07
C VAL A 215 14.18 6.42 -8.87
N SER A 216 14.71 5.20 -8.72
CA SER A 216 14.43 4.36 -7.53
C SER A 216 14.91 5.04 -6.26
N LYS A 217 14.00 5.20 -5.29
CA LYS A 217 14.26 5.89 -4.01
C LYS A 217 14.66 4.90 -2.89
N MET A 218 15.04 3.66 -3.25
CA MET A 218 15.48 2.65 -2.27
C MET A 218 16.86 2.98 -1.72
N SER A 219 17.00 3.01 -0.40
CA SER A 219 18.28 3.12 0.29
C SER A 219 18.75 1.77 0.83
N GLY A 220 20.08 1.52 0.84
CA GLY A 220 20.66 0.21 1.22
C GLY A 220 20.42 -0.25 2.67
N GLY A 221 20.06 0.66 3.59
CA GLY A 221 19.78 0.33 5.00
C GLY A 221 18.47 -0.41 5.27
N ILE A 222 17.58 -0.45 4.28
CA ILE A 222 16.22 -1.03 4.38
C ILE A 222 16.24 -2.54 4.70
N PHE A 223 17.27 -3.26 4.25
CA PHE A 223 17.37 -4.71 4.46
C PHE A 223 17.65 -5.11 5.90
N GLY A 224 18.53 -4.38 6.58
CA GLY A 224 18.85 -4.63 7.99
C GLY A 224 17.63 -4.38 8.87
N GLU A 225 16.93 -3.27 8.65
CA GLU A 225 15.69 -2.94 9.37
C GLU A 225 14.63 -4.03 9.18
N ALA A 226 14.44 -4.50 7.94
CA ALA A 226 13.46 -5.54 7.64
C ALA A 226 13.84 -6.89 8.27
N PHE A 227 15.12 -7.28 8.23
CA PHE A 227 15.57 -8.56 8.77
C PHE A 227 15.35 -8.66 10.28
N PHE A 228 15.89 -7.73 11.05
CA PHE A 228 15.72 -7.71 12.50
C PHE A 228 14.28 -7.36 12.91
N GLY A 229 13.61 -6.53 12.11
CA GLY A 229 12.22 -6.17 12.32
C GLY A 229 11.28 -7.37 12.27
N VAL A 230 11.46 -8.28 11.32
CA VAL A 230 10.63 -9.50 11.19
C VAL A 230 10.85 -10.45 12.38
N MET A 231 12.09 -10.62 12.86
CA MET A 231 12.35 -11.39 14.06
C MET A 231 11.63 -10.79 15.28
N ARG A 232 11.69 -9.46 15.42
CA ARG A 232 11.00 -8.74 16.49
C ARG A 232 9.48 -8.88 16.38
N LEU A 233 8.89 -8.80 15.18
CA LEU A 233 7.47 -9.06 14.98
C LEU A 233 7.05 -10.45 15.44
N ARG A 234 7.89 -11.46 15.23
CA ARG A 234 7.64 -12.82 15.73
C ARG A 234 7.63 -12.88 17.24
N LEU A 235 8.61 -12.28 17.90
CA LEU A 235 8.71 -12.22 19.36
C LEU A 235 7.55 -11.43 19.95
N ASP A 236 7.28 -10.23 19.43
CA ASP A 236 6.14 -9.42 19.84
C ASP A 236 4.82 -10.21 19.67
N GLY A 237 4.71 -11.00 18.61
CA GLY A 237 3.56 -11.85 18.36
C GLY A 237 3.27 -12.91 19.45
N TRP A 238 4.25 -13.24 20.28
CA TRP A 238 4.04 -14.14 21.43
C TRP A 238 3.57 -13.40 22.67
N PHE A 239 3.98 -12.16 22.85
CA PHE A 239 3.73 -11.39 24.07
C PHE A 239 2.67 -10.30 23.91
N LYS A 240 2.51 -9.75 22.69
CA LYS A 240 1.52 -8.70 22.42
C LYS A 240 0.13 -9.31 22.34
N LYS A 241 -0.78 -8.81 23.17
CA LYS A 241 -2.21 -9.13 23.03
C LYS A 241 -2.75 -8.30 21.85
N TYR A 242 -3.19 -8.98 20.81
CA TYR A 242 -3.91 -8.35 19.71
C TYR A 242 -5.40 -8.22 20.08
N PRO A 243 -6.09 -7.15 19.68
CA PRO A 243 -7.53 -7.09 19.79
C PRO A 243 -8.14 -8.28 19.05
N LYS A 244 -9.29 -8.75 19.51
CA LYS A 244 -10.03 -9.79 18.79
C LYS A 244 -10.84 -9.13 17.68
N LYS A 245 -10.98 -9.82 16.57
CA LYS A 245 -11.94 -9.49 15.54
C LYS A 245 -13.34 -9.72 16.09
N ASP A 246 -14.15 -8.67 16.21
CA ASP A 246 -15.57 -8.77 16.53
C ASP A 246 -16.39 -9.22 15.30
#